data_2e69731fe511af5ff8bc411ddd324283
#
_entry.id   2e69731fe511af5ff8bc411ddd324283
#
_cell.length_a   1.000
_cell.length_b   1.000
_cell.length_c   1.000
_cell.angle_alpha   90.00
_cell.angle_beta   90.00
_cell.angle_gamma   90.00
#
_symmetry.space_group_name_H-M   'P 1'
#
loop_
_entity.id
_entity.type
_entity.pdbx_description
1 polymer ?
#
loop_
_entity_poly.entity_id
_entity_poly.type
_entity_poly.pdbx_seq_one_letter_code
_entity_poly.pdbx_strand_id
1 'polypeptide(L)'
;VEASSLHNPVLLKPGSDRRAFVVLRGQPAGELQAGEYATGRAHLAEAAFAAYEELAANHDIVVAEGAGSPAEINLRSGDYVNMGLARRFDLSVMVVGDIDRGGILAALYGTWALLDDEDRALLKAFCINKFRGDESVLTPGLVEITRRTGVPFVGVLPWLEDVWLDSEDALSVGRWRPSEDDVADRLSVAVVRF
;
A
#
# COMPACT_ATOMS: atom_id res chain seq x y z
N VAL A 1 8.47 4.94 -17.16
CA VAL A 1 9.11 5.77 -16.13
C VAL A 1 10.39 5.09 -15.71
N GLU A 2 11.51 5.83 -15.65
CA GLU A 2 12.78 5.28 -15.19
C GLU A 2 12.75 5.09 -13.66
N ALA A 3 13.28 3.98 -13.17
CA ALA A 3 13.29 3.66 -11.75
C ALA A 3 14.15 4.68 -10.98
N SER A 4 13.61 5.22 -9.90
CA SER A 4 14.27 6.23 -9.06
C SER A 4 13.95 5.99 -7.59
N SER A 5 14.85 6.39 -6.70
CA SER A 5 14.62 6.37 -5.25
C SER A 5 13.49 7.30 -4.79
N LEU A 6 12.99 8.18 -5.67
CA LEU A 6 11.80 9.00 -5.43
C LEU A 6 10.50 8.19 -5.40
N HIS A 7 10.45 7.07 -6.13
CA HIS A 7 9.26 6.22 -6.18
C HIS A 7 9.03 5.43 -4.89
N ASN A 8 10.08 5.20 -4.10
CA ASN A 8 10.01 4.60 -2.78
C ASN A 8 11.00 5.31 -1.85
N PRO A 9 10.70 6.55 -1.43
CA PRO A 9 11.65 7.39 -0.71
C PRO A 9 11.95 6.93 0.70
N VAL A 10 11.02 6.17 1.32
CA VAL A 10 11.15 5.63 2.67
C VAL A 10 10.77 4.16 2.66
N LEU A 11 11.71 3.29 2.97
CA LEU A 11 11.48 1.87 3.08
C LEU A 11 11.85 1.41 4.49
N LEU A 12 10.90 0.75 5.15
CA LEU A 12 11.10 0.14 6.46
C LEU A 12 11.19 -1.38 6.28
N LYS A 13 12.38 -1.95 6.49
CA LYS A 13 12.60 -3.40 6.41
C LYS A 13 12.55 -4.00 7.80
N PRO A 14 11.65 -4.97 8.09
CA PRO A 14 11.62 -5.66 9.37
C PRO A 14 12.97 -6.32 9.66
N GLY A 15 13.58 -5.98 10.79
CA GLY A 15 14.82 -6.61 11.28
C GLY A 15 14.55 -7.62 12.39
N SER A 16 13.50 -7.39 13.18
CA SER A 16 12.97 -8.28 14.21
C SER A 16 11.57 -7.80 14.63
N ASP A 17 10.91 -8.47 15.58
CA ASP A 17 9.59 -8.10 16.12
C ASP A 17 9.52 -6.65 16.66
N ARG A 18 10.66 -6.04 16.98
CA ARG A 18 10.73 -4.71 17.59
C ARG A 18 11.63 -3.72 16.88
N ARG A 19 12.22 -4.08 15.74
CA ARG A 19 13.15 -3.22 15.01
C ARG A 19 12.86 -3.26 13.52
N ALA A 20 12.98 -2.09 12.88
CA ALA A 20 12.97 -1.97 11.43
C ALA A 20 14.20 -1.19 10.98
N PHE A 21 14.88 -1.69 9.97
CA PHE A 21 15.93 -0.94 9.26
C PHE A 21 15.28 0.11 8.36
N VAL A 22 15.82 1.31 8.40
CA VAL A 22 15.36 2.43 7.59
C VAL A 22 16.26 2.58 6.38
N VAL A 23 15.64 2.58 5.20
CA VAL A 23 16.30 3.01 3.96
C VAL A 23 15.62 4.30 3.51
N LEU A 24 16.40 5.36 3.38
CA LEU A 24 15.92 6.68 3.02
C LEU A 24 16.53 7.10 1.68
N ARG A 25 15.67 7.34 0.67
CA ARG A 25 16.11 7.65 -0.72
C ARG A 25 17.20 6.70 -1.24
N GLY A 26 17.02 5.39 -0.99
CA GLY A 26 17.94 4.35 -1.44
C GLY A 26 19.22 4.19 -0.60
N GLN A 27 19.38 4.94 0.48
CA GLN A 27 20.54 4.86 1.37
C GLN A 27 20.14 4.35 2.77
N PRO A 28 20.98 3.51 3.41
CA PRO A 28 20.75 3.12 4.80
C PRO A 28 20.70 4.36 5.72
N ALA A 29 19.68 4.45 6.56
CA ALA A 29 19.42 5.60 7.42
C ALA A 29 19.16 5.21 8.89
N GLY A 30 19.72 4.08 9.34
CA GLY A 30 19.63 3.62 10.72
C GLY A 30 18.50 2.64 10.99
N GLU A 31 18.05 2.60 12.23
CA GLU A 31 17.02 1.67 12.72
C GLU A 31 15.93 2.44 13.49
N LEU A 32 14.69 1.95 13.42
CA LEU A 32 13.58 2.39 14.26
C LEU A 32 13.20 1.27 15.23
N GLN A 33 13.05 1.65 16.50
CA GLN A 33 12.51 0.78 17.54
C GLN A 33 10.98 0.86 17.56
N ALA A 34 10.32 -0.23 17.96
CA ALA A 34 8.84 -0.27 18.01
C ALA A 34 8.21 0.86 18.85
N GLY A 35 8.88 1.34 19.92
CA GLY A 35 8.41 2.46 20.74
C GLY A 35 8.60 3.85 20.11
N GLU A 36 9.42 3.98 19.07
CA GLU A 36 9.73 5.25 18.39
C GLU A 36 8.84 5.50 17.16
N TYR A 37 7.93 4.57 16.87
CA TYR A 37 7.06 4.63 15.70
C TYR A 37 6.20 5.90 15.63
N ALA A 38 5.89 6.51 16.76
CA ALA A 38 5.09 7.73 16.79
C ALA A 38 5.91 9.03 16.73
N THR A 39 7.15 9.05 17.26
CA THR A 39 7.94 10.28 17.44
C THR A 39 9.17 10.38 16.54
N GLY A 40 9.76 9.24 16.15
CA GLY A 40 11.00 9.21 15.34
C GLY A 40 10.78 9.37 13.84
N ARG A 41 9.56 9.67 13.36
CA ARG A 41 9.20 9.60 11.95
C ARG A 41 9.10 10.95 11.22
N ALA A 42 9.29 12.07 11.91
CA ALA A 42 9.13 13.39 11.30
C ALA A 42 10.07 13.60 10.09
N HIS A 43 11.34 13.20 10.21
CA HIS A 43 12.30 13.30 9.12
C HIS A 43 11.97 12.35 7.94
N LEU A 44 11.29 11.22 8.21
CA LEU A 44 10.82 10.31 7.16
C LEU A 44 9.64 10.93 6.40
N ALA A 45 8.74 11.60 7.12
CA ALA A 45 7.63 12.34 6.52
C ALA A 45 8.14 13.45 5.59
N GLU A 46 9.12 14.25 6.04
CA GLU A 46 9.74 15.30 5.23
C GLU A 46 10.35 14.74 3.94
N ALA A 47 11.05 13.62 4.01
CA ALA A 47 11.63 12.98 2.83
C ALA A 47 10.56 12.43 1.87
N ALA A 48 9.47 11.84 2.39
CA ALA A 48 8.36 11.37 1.57
C ALA A 48 7.65 12.53 0.88
N PHE A 49 7.38 13.62 1.58
CA PHE A 49 6.72 14.81 1.02
C PHE A 49 7.59 15.50 -0.03
N ALA A 50 8.89 15.66 0.23
CA ALA A 50 9.82 16.22 -0.75
C ALA A 50 9.93 15.36 -2.02
N ALA A 51 9.91 14.03 -1.88
CA ALA A 51 9.91 13.14 -3.03
C ALA A 51 8.62 13.25 -3.84
N TYR A 52 7.46 13.37 -3.17
CA TYR A 52 6.19 13.60 -3.85
C TYR A 52 6.19 14.94 -4.61
N GLU A 53 6.66 16.03 -4.00
CA GLU A 53 6.75 17.34 -4.65
C GLU A 53 7.64 17.29 -5.89
N GLU A 54 8.79 16.62 -5.81
CA GLU A 54 9.70 16.46 -6.95
C GLU A 54 9.08 15.64 -8.09
N LEU A 55 8.35 14.55 -7.77
CA LEU A 55 7.62 13.77 -8.76
C LEU A 55 6.49 14.57 -9.39
N ALA A 56 5.70 15.28 -8.59
CA ALA A 56 4.58 16.10 -9.05
C ALA A 56 5.02 17.26 -9.94
N ALA A 57 6.21 17.82 -9.70
CA ALA A 57 6.77 18.88 -10.56
C ALA A 57 7.20 18.38 -11.95
N ASN A 58 7.44 17.08 -12.11
CA ASN A 58 8.00 16.49 -13.33
C ASN A 58 7.04 15.52 -14.06
N HIS A 59 5.81 15.32 -13.54
CA HIS A 59 4.84 14.39 -14.12
C HIS A 59 3.45 15.00 -14.10
N ASP A 60 2.67 14.77 -15.15
CA ASP A 60 1.28 15.22 -15.25
C ASP A 60 0.36 14.48 -14.26
N ILE A 61 0.68 13.24 -13.93
CA ILE A 61 -0.07 12.40 -13.00
C ILE A 61 0.89 11.65 -12.10
N VAL A 62 0.66 11.71 -10.79
CA VAL A 62 1.34 10.90 -9.79
C VAL A 62 0.32 10.02 -9.08
N VAL A 63 0.53 8.71 -9.10
CA VAL A 63 -0.25 7.75 -8.34
C VAL A 63 0.59 7.32 -7.14
N ALA A 64 0.08 7.58 -5.94
CA ALA A 64 0.73 7.19 -4.70
C ALA A 64 -0.01 6.01 -4.07
N GLU A 65 0.73 5.01 -3.63
CA GLU A 65 0.22 3.89 -2.86
C GLU A 65 0.71 4.00 -1.41
N GLY A 66 -0.21 3.90 -0.47
CA GLY A 66 0.10 3.90 0.95
C GLY A 66 0.46 2.50 1.47
N ALA A 67 1.06 2.44 2.63
CA ALA A 67 1.35 1.20 3.34
C ALA A 67 0.34 0.97 4.48
N GLY A 68 -0.06 -0.28 4.69
CA GLY A 68 -1.06 -0.63 5.69
C GLY A 68 -2.47 -0.13 5.35
N SER A 69 -3.24 0.25 6.35
CA SER A 69 -4.61 0.71 6.19
C SER A 69 -4.79 2.14 6.70
N PRO A 70 -5.55 2.99 6.00
CA PRO A 70 -5.91 4.31 6.52
C PRO A 70 -6.79 4.24 7.80
N ALA A 71 -7.34 3.06 8.09
CA ALA A 71 -8.13 2.81 9.31
C ALA A 71 -7.28 2.52 10.56
N GLU A 72 -5.96 2.51 10.46
CA GLU A 72 -5.05 2.35 11.61
C GLU A 72 -4.96 3.66 12.41
N ILE A 73 -6.07 4.04 13.04
CA ILE A 73 -6.22 5.32 13.77
C ILE A 73 -5.22 5.47 14.93
N ASN A 74 -4.73 4.37 15.48
CA ASN A 74 -3.66 4.35 16.47
C ASN A 74 -2.31 4.85 15.95
N LEU A 75 -2.09 4.84 14.63
CA LEU A 75 -0.89 5.35 13.97
C LEU A 75 -1.12 6.68 13.24
N ARG A 76 -2.34 7.23 13.29
CA ARG A 76 -2.76 8.38 12.50
C ARG A 76 -1.92 9.64 12.75
N SER A 77 -1.51 9.90 13.98
CA SER A 77 -0.70 11.09 14.33
C SER A 77 0.68 11.12 13.66
N GLY A 78 1.21 9.97 13.27
CA GLY A 78 2.50 9.84 12.58
C GLY A 78 2.37 9.36 11.12
N ASP A 79 1.15 9.37 10.59
CA ASP A 79 0.90 8.93 9.22
C ASP A 79 1.43 9.95 8.20
N TYR A 80 2.28 9.48 7.30
CA TYR A 80 2.80 10.21 6.15
C TYR A 80 2.70 9.40 4.85
N VAL A 81 2.06 8.24 4.90
CA VAL A 81 1.97 7.31 3.75
C VAL A 81 0.56 7.16 3.20
N ASN A 82 -0.46 7.37 4.03
CA ASN A 82 -1.89 7.29 3.66
C ASN A 82 -2.52 8.68 3.72
N MET A 83 -3.40 8.91 4.70
CA MET A 83 -4.16 10.17 4.81
C MET A 83 -3.28 11.37 5.17
N GLY A 84 -2.11 11.15 5.79
CA GLY A 84 -1.17 12.23 6.07
C GLY A 84 -0.58 12.83 4.79
N LEU A 85 -0.19 12.00 3.82
CA LEU A 85 0.23 12.47 2.49
C LEU A 85 -0.95 13.13 1.77
N ALA A 86 -2.11 12.48 1.78
CA ALA A 86 -3.30 12.99 1.11
C ALA A 86 -3.71 14.37 1.62
N ARG A 87 -3.71 14.61 2.93
CA ARG A 87 -3.99 15.93 3.50
C ARG A 87 -2.95 16.98 3.16
N ARG A 88 -1.67 16.57 3.19
CA ARG A 88 -0.58 17.52 2.93
C ARG A 88 -0.67 18.15 1.55
N PHE A 89 -1.19 17.40 0.56
CA PHE A 89 -1.21 17.80 -0.85
C PHE A 89 -2.62 17.85 -1.46
N ASP A 90 -3.67 17.77 -0.63
CA ASP A 90 -5.07 17.76 -1.04
C ASP A 90 -5.38 16.71 -2.11
N LEU A 91 -4.92 15.48 -1.88
CA LEU A 91 -5.05 14.40 -2.85
C LEU A 91 -6.38 13.68 -2.74
N SER A 92 -6.97 13.38 -3.89
CA SER A 92 -8.11 12.47 -3.96
C SER A 92 -7.68 11.05 -3.61
N VAL A 93 -8.40 10.40 -2.69
CA VAL A 93 -8.12 9.06 -2.20
C VAL A 93 -9.12 8.07 -2.76
N MET A 94 -8.62 6.93 -3.24
CA MET A 94 -9.41 5.75 -3.55
C MET A 94 -9.00 4.62 -2.61
N VAL A 95 -9.94 4.04 -1.89
CA VAL A 95 -9.69 2.85 -1.08
C VAL A 95 -9.97 1.60 -1.90
N VAL A 96 -8.95 0.77 -2.05
CA VAL A 96 -9.02 -0.52 -2.75
C VAL A 96 -9.19 -1.65 -1.74
N GLY A 97 -10.28 -2.41 -1.85
CA GLY A 97 -10.59 -3.52 -0.96
C GLY A 97 -10.32 -4.88 -1.59
N ASP A 98 -9.58 -5.73 -0.89
CA ASP A 98 -9.32 -7.12 -1.29
C ASP A 98 -10.47 -8.03 -0.85
N ILE A 99 -11.30 -8.51 -1.80
CA ILE A 99 -12.47 -9.34 -1.50
C ILE A 99 -12.11 -10.80 -1.19
N ASP A 100 -10.92 -11.24 -1.57
CA ASP A 100 -10.48 -12.64 -1.39
C ASP A 100 -10.44 -13.07 0.08
N ARG A 101 -10.28 -12.12 0.98
CA ARG A 101 -10.27 -12.35 2.44
C ARG A 101 -11.66 -12.48 3.06
N GLY A 102 -12.72 -12.14 2.33
CA GLY A 102 -14.08 -12.06 2.84
C GLY A 102 -14.35 -10.79 3.68
N GLY A 103 -15.63 -10.47 3.91
CA GLY A 103 -16.04 -9.35 4.76
C GLY A 103 -15.75 -7.96 4.19
N ILE A 104 -15.56 -7.84 2.88
CA ILE A 104 -15.10 -6.59 2.24
C ILE A 104 -16.03 -5.41 2.49
N LEU A 105 -17.34 -5.60 2.48
CA LEU A 105 -18.32 -4.53 2.71
C LEU A 105 -18.17 -3.95 4.12
N ALA A 106 -17.97 -4.81 5.12
CA ALA A 106 -17.71 -4.38 6.49
C ALA A 106 -16.35 -3.67 6.61
N ALA A 107 -15.31 -4.16 5.92
CA ALA A 107 -13.99 -3.54 5.92
C ALA A 107 -14.00 -2.13 5.32
N LEU A 108 -14.65 -1.93 4.17
CA LEU A 108 -14.77 -0.62 3.52
C LEU A 108 -15.60 0.36 4.36
N TYR A 109 -16.75 -0.10 4.89
CA TYR A 109 -17.56 0.72 5.78
C TYR A 109 -16.82 1.07 7.08
N GLY A 110 -16.14 0.10 7.69
CA GLY A 110 -15.32 0.29 8.89
C GLY A 110 -14.18 1.27 8.65
N THR A 111 -13.49 1.18 7.52
CA THR A 111 -12.47 2.13 7.12
C THR A 111 -13.04 3.55 7.06
N TRP A 112 -14.13 3.75 6.31
CA TRP A 112 -14.79 5.04 6.22
C TRP A 112 -15.25 5.57 7.58
N ALA A 113 -15.82 4.71 8.43
CA ALA A 113 -16.36 5.11 9.74
C ALA A 113 -15.27 5.53 10.74
N LEU A 114 -14.06 4.97 10.63
CA LEU A 114 -12.93 5.29 11.49
C LEU A 114 -12.16 6.54 11.07
N LEU A 115 -12.28 6.96 9.79
CA LEU A 115 -11.69 8.21 9.33
C LEU A 115 -12.40 9.39 9.98
N ASP A 116 -11.68 10.46 10.29
CA ASP A 116 -12.28 11.73 10.67
C ASP A 116 -12.88 12.47 9.45
N ASP A 117 -13.57 13.58 9.69
CA ASP A 117 -14.33 14.28 8.63
C ASP A 117 -13.40 14.87 7.55
N GLU A 118 -12.19 15.30 7.92
CA GLU A 118 -11.20 15.85 6.98
C GLU A 118 -10.64 14.74 6.07
N ASP A 119 -10.35 13.58 6.63
CA ASP A 119 -9.91 12.41 5.86
C ASP A 119 -11.03 11.89 4.95
N ARG A 120 -12.29 11.83 5.47
CA ARG A 120 -13.46 11.46 4.65
C ARG A 120 -13.66 12.39 3.47
N ALA A 121 -13.40 13.68 3.65
CA ALA A 121 -13.55 14.66 2.58
C ALA A 121 -12.59 14.36 1.39
N LEU A 122 -11.46 13.73 1.63
CA LEU A 122 -10.52 13.31 0.58
C LEU A 122 -10.87 11.96 -0.06
N LEU A 123 -11.67 11.12 0.62
CA LEU A 123 -12.07 9.82 0.09
C LEU A 123 -13.13 9.98 -1.00
N LYS A 124 -12.74 9.76 -2.25
CA LYS A 124 -13.55 9.99 -3.44
C LYS A 124 -14.14 8.73 -4.04
N ALA A 125 -13.54 7.57 -3.78
CA ALA A 125 -13.98 6.33 -4.40
C ALA A 125 -13.60 5.09 -3.59
N PHE A 126 -14.36 4.02 -3.81
CA PHE A 126 -14.02 2.65 -3.48
C PHE A 126 -13.76 1.85 -4.76
N CYS A 127 -12.88 0.85 -4.67
CA CYS A 127 -12.68 -0.16 -5.68
C CYS A 127 -12.60 -1.54 -5.02
N ILE A 128 -13.20 -2.54 -5.65
CA ILE A 128 -13.05 -3.94 -5.22
C ILE A 128 -11.96 -4.59 -6.06
N ASN A 129 -11.06 -5.32 -5.44
CA ASN A 129 -9.99 -6.06 -6.12
C ASN A 129 -10.12 -7.57 -5.87
N LYS A 130 -9.62 -8.37 -6.80
CA LYS A 130 -9.56 -9.83 -6.78
C LYS A 130 -10.94 -10.50 -6.75
N PHE A 131 -11.93 -9.92 -7.42
CA PHE A 131 -13.27 -10.49 -7.47
C PHE A 131 -13.30 -11.78 -8.29
N ARG A 132 -14.03 -12.77 -7.80
CA ARG A 132 -14.34 -14.01 -8.50
C ARG A 132 -15.84 -14.26 -8.41
N GLY A 133 -16.45 -14.61 -9.52
CA GLY A 133 -17.87 -14.98 -9.59
C GLY A 133 -18.72 -13.98 -10.36
N ASP A 134 -20.01 -13.93 -10.04
CA ASP A 134 -20.99 -13.06 -10.67
C ASP A 134 -21.13 -11.75 -9.92
N GLU A 135 -20.76 -10.66 -10.58
CA GLU A 135 -20.80 -9.29 -10.03
C GLU A 135 -22.23 -8.86 -9.66
N SER A 136 -23.25 -9.41 -10.32
CA SER A 136 -24.64 -9.11 -10.01
C SER A 136 -25.03 -9.44 -8.57
N VAL A 137 -24.37 -10.46 -7.98
CA VAL A 137 -24.55 -10.84 -6.57
C VAL A 137 -23.92 -9.83 -5.61
N LEU A 138 -22.85 -9.17 -6.03
CA LEU A 138 -22.15 -8.16 -5.23
C LEU A 138 -22.84 -6.79 -5.28
N THR A 139 -23.42 -6.44 -6.41
CA THR A 139 -24.00 -5.12 -6.70
C THR A 139 -24.93 -4.56 -5.62
N PRO A 140 -25.87 -5.32 -5.03
CA PRO A 140 -26.73 -4.79 -3.96
C PRO A 140 -25.94 -4.32 -2.73
N GLY A 141 -24.84 -5.02 -2.40
CA GLY A 141 -23.94 -4.64 -1.33
C GLY A 141 -23.19 -3.34 -1.61
N LEU A 142 -22.71 -3.15 -2.85
CA LEU A 142 -22.04 -1.93 -3.27
C LEU A 142 -22.99 -0.72 -3.19
N VAL A 143 -24.23 -0.87 -3.64
CA VAL A 143 -25.26 0.15 -3.56
C VAL A 143 -25.54 0.54 -2.10
N GLU A 144 -25.64 -0.43 -1.21
CA GLU A 144 -25.87 -0.16 0.22
C GLU A 144 -24.69 0.57 0.88
N ILE A 145 -23.45 0.21 0.58
CA ILE A 145 -22.28 0.92 1.09
C ILE A 145 -22.24 2.35 0.55
N THR A 146 -22.47 2.55 -0.75
CA THR A 146 -22.54 3.90 -1.34
C THR A 146 -23.62 4.73 -0.65
N ARG A 147 -24.81 4.16 -0.40
CA ARG A 147 -25.90 4.86 0.29
C ARG A 147 -25.52 5.31 1.70
N ARG A 148 -24.75 4.48 2.43
CA ARG A 148 -24.32 4.76 3.82
C ARG A 148 -23.20 5.78 3.90
N THR A 149 -22.26 5.74 2.97
CA THR A 149 -21.02 6.50 3.03
C THR A 149 -21.04 7.75 2.16
N GLY A 150 -21.90 7.80 1.14
CA GLY A 150 -21.84 8.79 0.07
C GLY A 150 -20.70 8.60 -0.92
N VAL A 151 -19.84 7.57 -0.72
CA VAL A 151 -18.66 7.30 -1.55
C VAL A 151 -19.02 6.28 -2.65
N PRO A 152 -18.83 6.61 -3.93
CA PRO A 152 -19.14 5.70 -5.03
C PRO A 152 -18.09 4.58 -5.17
N PHE A 153 -18.52 3.47 -5.78
CA PHE A 153 -17.62 2.48 -6.33
C PHE A 153 -17.27 2.85 -7.78
N VAL A 154 -15.97 2.81 -8.11
CA VAL A 154 -15.48 3.12 -9.46
C VAL A 154 -15.14 1.87 -10.27
N GLY A 155 -15.14 0.70 -9.65
CA GLY A 155 -14.95 -0.57 -10.35
C GLY A 155 -14.84 -1.78 -9.43
N VAL A 156 -15.01 -2.93 -10.07
CA VAL A 156 -14.76 -4.25 -9.50
C VAL A 156 -13.75 -4.92 -10.42
N LEU A 157 -12.53 -5.12 -9.94
CA LEU A 157 -11.46 -5.76 -10.69
C LEU A 157 -11.53 -7.28 -10.49
N PRO A 158 -11.62 -8.04 -11.56
CA PRO A 158 -11.63 -9.49 -11.46
C PRO A 158 -10.27 -10.01 -10.99
N TRP A 159 -10.26 -11.25 -10.54
CA TRP A 159 -9.02 -11.97 -10.36
C TRP A 159 -8.32 -12.15 -11.70
N LEU A 160 -7.08 -11.69 -11.80
CA LEU A 160 -6.27 -11.76 -13.01
C LEU A 160 -5.34 -12.97 -12.90
N GLU A 161 -5.59 -14.03 -13.68
CA GLU A 161 -4.84 -15.30 -13.60
C GLU A 161 -3.45 -15.18 -14.23
N ASP A 162 -3.32 -14.36 -15.27
CA ASP A 162 -2.10 -14.23 -16.08
C ASP A 162 -1.18 -13.10 -15.60
N VAL A 163 -1.51 -12.43 -14.48
CA VAL A 163 -0.67 -11.38 -13.91
C VAL A 163 0.20 -11.95 -12.81
N TRP A 164 1.49 -12.03 -13.09
CA TRP A 164 2.50 -12.36 -12.09
C TRP A 164 3.22 -11.08 -11.63
N LEU A 165 3.16 -10.84 -10.34
CA LEU A 165 3.96 -9.80 -9.70
C LEU A 165 4.87 -10.47 -8.67
N ASP A 166 6.15 -10.16 -8.75
CA ASP A 166 7.10 -10.61 -7.74
C ASP A 166 6.70 -10.06 -6.37
N SER A 167 6.87 -10.89 -5.34
CA SER A 167 6.59 -10.45 -3.99
C SER A 167 7.63 -9.41 -3.54
N GLU A 168 7.15 -8.31 -3.01
CA GLU A 168 7.96 -7.21 -2.49
C GLU A 168 8.77 -7.63 -1.25
N ASP A 169 8.29 -8.64 -0.52
CA ASP A 169 8.90 -9.14 0.70
C ASP A 169 9.70 -10.42 0.50
N ALA A 170 10.85 -10.51 1.19
CA ALA A 170 11.70 -11.70 1.25
C ALA A 170 10.99 -12.97 1.80
N LEU A 171 9.77 -12.85 2.32
CA LEU A 171 8.95 -13.97 2.79
C LEU A 171 8.60 -14.97 1.68
N SER A 172 8.61 -14.55 0.43
CA SER A 172 8.39 -15.42 -0.74
C SER A 172 9.60 -16.29 -1.06
N VAL A 173 10.82 -15.88 -0.70
CA VAL A 173 12.06 -16.62 -0.95
C VAL A 173 12.03 -18.01 -0.29
N GLY A 174 11.34 -18.16 0.84
CA GLY A 174 11.15 -19.46 1.50
C GLY A 174 10.27 -20.45 0.72
N ARG A 175 9.56 -20.02 -0.32
CA ARG A 175 8.70 -20.84 -1.19
C ARG A 175 9.39 -21.20 -2.49
N TRP A 176 10.54 -20.61 -2.80
CA TRP A 176 11.30 -20.93 -3.98
C TRP A 176 11.86 -22.34 -3.84
N ARG A 177 11.54 -23.18 -4.79
CA ARG A 177 12.12 -24.51 -4.93
C ARG A 177 13.12 -24.47 -6.07
N PRO A 178 14.27 -25.16 -5.97
CA PRO A 178 15.15 -25.37 -7.11
C PRO A 178 14.34 -26.01 -8.24
N SER A 179 14.46 -25.51 -9.48
CA SER A 179 13.92 -26.25 -10.63
C SER A 179 14.80 -27.48 -10.82
N GLU A 180 14.20 -28.66 -10.92
CA GLU A 180 14.89 -29.92 -11.17
C GLU A 180 15.36 -30.06 -12.64
N ASP A 181 15.04 -29.06 -13.48
CA ASP A 181 15.44 -29.04 -14.88
C ASP A 181 16.89 -28.54 -15.01
N ASP A 182 17.80 -29.47 -15.07
CA ASP A 182 19.22 -29.27 -15.39
C ASP A 182 19.38 -28.92 -16.90
N VAL A 183 19.12 -27.65 -17.25
CA VAL A 183 19.31 -27.16 -18.61
C VAL A 183 20.69 -26.53 -18.71
N ALA A 184 21.58 -27.17 -19.43
CA ALA A 184 23.02 -26.89 -19.52
C ALA A 184 23.42 -25.47 -20.01
N ASP A 185 22.48 -24.58 -20.29
CA ASP A 185 22.72 -23.24 -20.86
C ASP A 185 22.06 -22.11 -20.05
N ARG A 186 21.81 -22.30 -18.75
CA ARG A 186 21.22 -21.30 -17.87
C ARG A 186 22.19 -20.78 -16.82
N LEU A 187 22.11 -19.49 -16.54
CA LEU A 187 22.80 -18.90 -15.38
C LEU A 187 22.20 -19.46 -14.09
N SER A 188 23.02 -20.15 -13.31
CA SER A 188 22.64 -20.62 -11.96
C SER A 188 22.87 -19.52 -10.95
N VAL A 189 21.82 -19.11 -10.26
CA VAL A 189 21.89 -18.12 -9.19
C VAL A 189 21.57 -18.81 -7.87
N ALA A 190 22.53 -18.81 -6.94
CA ALA A 190 22.33 -19.27 -5.58
C ALA A 190 21.86 -18.08 -4.70
N VAL A 191 20.69 -18.20 -4.07
CA VAL A 191 20.22 -17.26 -3.06
C VAL A 191 20.58 -17.81 -1.69
N VAL A 192 21.49 -17.13 -0.99
CA VAL A 192 21.87 -17.49 0.38
C VAL A 192 20.93 -16.78 1.35
N ARG A 193 20.21 -17.53 2.16
CA ARG A 193 19.37 -17.03 3.24
C ARG A 193 20.16 -17.07 4.54
N PHE A 194 20.32 -15.91 5.19
CA PHE A 194 20.87 -15.80 6.53
C PHE A 194 19.76 -15.84 7.59
#